data_ce4a5f57fdcd6260b4c1e522cc3ab28b
#
_entry.id   ce4a5f57fdcd6260b4c1e522cc3ab28b
#
_cell.length_a   1.000
_cell.length_b   1.000
_cell.length_c   1.000
_cell.angle_alpha   90.00
_cell.angle_beta   90.00
_cell.angle_gamma   90.00
#
_symmetry.space_group_name_H-M   'P 1'
#
loop_
_entity.id
_entity.type
_entity.pdbx_description
1 polymer ?
#
loop_
_entity_poly.entity_id
_entity_poly.type
_entity_poly.pdbx_seq_one_letter_code
_entity_poly.pdbx_strand_id
1 'polypeptide(L)'
;MKPLLHVLLTISIACGVCVVMAGLAPTSAHSAPSDFPKPASLERDVSFWKRIYSEVGTDVGLLHDTRNLGVIYETTKIPTGLSGRARERHTGKRKKHYKAVLLKLAKGKRTGLSAEETRVLALFPDGVSNKTLRESAGRIRFQLGQANKFRAGIIRSGAYKPQILENLQEMGLPLEIAHLPHVESSYTPNVYSRVGAAGLWQFTRSTGRRFMRVDHVVD
;
A
#
# COMPACT_ATOMS: atom_id res chain seq x y z
N MET A 1 25.28 -24.89 78.31
CA MET A 1 25.97 -26.19 78.40
C MET A 1 25.88 -26.88 77.09
N LYS A 2 27.06 -27.21 76.54
CA LYS A 2 27.30 -28.05 75.34
C LYS A 2 26.86 -29.50 75.62
N PRO A 3 27.03 -30.44 74.68
CA PRO A 3 27.23 -30.50 73.22
C PRO A 3 26.57 -31.72 72.50
N LEU A 4 27.10 -32.01 71.35
CA LEU A 4 27.31 -33.20 70.52
C LEU A 4 26.37 -33.34 69.31
N LEU A 5 26.86 -33.15 68.08
CA LEU A 5 27.86 -33.91 67.29
C LEU A 5 27.39 -35.32 66.91
N HIS A 6 27.08 -35.58 65.62
CA HIS A 6 27.45 -36.76 64.82
C HIS A 6 26.98 -36.51 63.41
N VAL A 7 27.76 -36.20 62.43
CA VAL A 7 28.68 -37.00 61.59
C VAL A 7 27.92 -37.90 60.58
N LEU A 8 28.08 -37.48 59.32
CA LEU A 8 28.26 -38.21 58.07
C LEU A 8 27.26 -39.32 57.67
N LEU A 9 26.66 -39.09 56.48
CA LEU A 9 26.88 -40.01 55.35
C LEU A 9 26.57 -39.37 54.03
N THR A 10 27.56 -39.22 53.20
CA THR A 10 27.50 -38.84 51.79
C THR A 10 26.98 -40.02 50.96
N ILE A 11 25.91 -39.83 50.17
CA ILE A 11 25.66 -40.67 49.02
C ILE A 11 25.39 -39.74 47.85
N SER A 12 26.39 -39.62 46.97
CA SER A 12 26.31 -39.01 45.65
C SER A 12 25.48 -39.92 44.73
N ILE A 13 24.30 -39.52 44.33
CA ILE A 13 23.63 -40.08 43.15
C ILE A 13 23.70 -39.02 42.08
N ALA A 14 24.65 -39.15 41.19
CA ALA A 14 24.71 -38.43 39.91
C ALA A 14 23.61 -39.00 39.01
N CYS A 15 22.45 -38.35 38.97
CA CYS A 15 21.45 -38.65 37.96
C CYS A 15 21.64 -37.62 36.85
N GLY A 16 22.35 -38.04 35.81
CA GLY A 16 22.52 -37.23 34.59
C GLY A 16 21.19 -37.04 33.88
N VAL A 17 20.59 -35.85 34.05
CA VAL A 17 19.54 -35.42 33.19
C VAL A 17 20.17 -34.84 31.91
N CYS A 18 20.31 -35.67 30.89
CA CYS A 18 20.52 -35.21 29.53
C CYS A 18 19.28 -34.46 29.08
N VAL A 19 19.30 -33.14 29.26
CA VAL A 19 18.33 -32.26 28.57
C VAL A 19 18.73 -32.26 27.12
N VAL A 20 18.06 -33.10 26.32
CA VAL A 20 18.08 -32.98 24.85
C VAL A 20 17.35 -31.68 24.51
N MET A 21 18.13 -30.62 24.36
CA MET A 21 17.66 -29.42 23.72
C MET A 21 17.43 -29.77 22.24
N ALA A 22 16.23 -30.31 21.94
CA ALA A 22 15.76 -30.39 20.58
C ALA A 22 15.65 -28.94 20.08
N GLY A 23 16.61 -28.51 19.31
CA GLY A 23 16.60 -27.26 18.61
C GLY A 23 15.34 -27.21 17.74
N LEU A 24 14.32 -26.49 18.20
CA LEU A 24 13.23 -26.05 17.34
C LEU A 24 13.85 -25.10 16.33
N ALA A 25 14.34 -25.67 15.20
CA ALA A 25 14.59 -24.86 14.01
C ALA A 25 13.29 -24.06 13.73
N PRO A 26 13.39 -22.76 13.47
CA PRO A 26 12.21 -22.03 13.03
C PRO A 26 11.72 -22.71 11.76
N THR A 27 10.59 -23.38 11.84
CA THR A 27 9.86 -23.83 10.67
C THR A 27 9.57 -22.57 9.87
N SER A 28 10.28 -22.39 8.75
CA SER A 28 9.92 -21.39 7.77
C SER A 28 8.46 -21.65 7.43
N ALA A 29 7.59 -20.77 7.92
CA ALA A 29 6.19 -20.82 7.55
C ALA A 29 6.15 -20.63 6.03
N HIS A 30 6.06 -21.74 5.28
CA HIS A 30 5.64 -21.71 3.89
C HIS A 30 4.23 -21.14 3.92
N SER A 31 4.11 -19.85 3.59
CA SER A 31 2.80 -19.30 3.29
C SER A 31 2.21 -20.15 2.17
N ALA A 32 0.98 -20.64 2.37
CA ALA A 32 0.24 -21.31 1.30
C ALA A 32 0.25 -20.40 0.05
N PRO A 33 0.25 -20.98 -1.16
CA PRO A 33 0.15 -20.18 -2.37
C PRO A 33 -1.04 -19.22 -2.24
N SER A 34 -0.82 -17.94 -2.49
CA SER A 34 -1.89 -16.94 -2.47
C SER A 34 -2.90 -17.25 -3.57
N ASP A 35 -4.20 -17.19 -3.25
CA ASP A 35 -5.27 -17.32 -4.26
C ASP A 35 -5.23 -16.18 -5.30
N PHE A 36 -4.51 -15.11 -4.97
CA PHE A 36 -4.26 -13.95 -5.84
C PHE A 36 -2.76 -13.79 -6.11
N PRO A 37 -2.15 -14.65 -6.95
CA PRO A 37 -0.74 -14.55 -7.28
C PRO A 37 -0.46 -13.21 -7.98
N LYS A 38 0.60 -12.53 -7.59
CA LYS A 38 1.03 -11.29 -8.22
C LYS A 38 1.78 -11.57 -9.53
N PRO A 39 1.21 -11.27 -10.71
CA PRO A 39 1.93 -11.39 -11.98
C PRO A 39 3.15 -10.45 -12.00
N ALA A 40 4.25 -10.89 -12.60
CA ALA A 40 5.46 -10.08 -12.74
C ALA A 40 5.19 -8.75 -13.48
N SER A 41 4.23 -8.72 -14.40
CA SER A 41 3.81 -7.50 -15.12
C SER A 41 3.24 -6.41 -14.21
N LEU A 42 2.72 -6.76 -13.02
CA LEU A 42 2.15 -5.81 -12.05
C LEU A 42 3.16 -5.32 -11.02
N GLU A 43 4.41 -5.78 -11.05
CA GLU A 43 5.40 -5.44 -10.02
C GLU A 43 5.60 -3.93 -9.83
N ARG A 44 5.69 -3.19 -10.93
CA ARG A 44 5.85 -1.72 -10.88
C ARG A 44 4.62 -1.02 -10.33
N ASP A 45 3.44 -1.51 -10.70
CA ASP A 45 2.17 -0.95 -10.23
C ASP A 45 1.97 -1.22 -8.75
N VAL A 46 2.24 -2.44 -8.29
CA VAL A 46 2.22 -2.81 -6.87
C VAL A 46 3.21 -1.96 -6.07
N SER A 47 4.44 -1.80 -6.56
CA SER A 47 5.46 -0.98 -5.89
C SER A 47 5.03 0.48 -5.77
N PHE A 48 4.43 1.05 -6.82
CA PHE A 48 3.89 2.41 -6.78
C PHE A 48 2.79 2.57 -5.74
N TRP A 49 1.79 1.69 -5.75
CA TRP A 49 0.68 1.76 -4.80
C TRP A 49 1.11 1.47 -3.37
N LYS A 50 2.02 0.51 -3.17
CA LYS A 50 2.65 0.28 -1.87
C LYS A 50 3.27 1.58 -1.34
N ARG A 51 4.04 2.29 -2.16
CA ARG A 51 4.63 3.59 -1.78
C ARG A 51 3.56 4.62 -1.41
N ILE A 52 2.48 4.73 -2.19
CA ILE A 52 1.36 5.66 -1.90
C ILE A 52 0.70 5.37 -0.56
N TYR A 53 0.50 4.11 -0.21
CA TYR A 53 -0.20 3.71 1.01
C TYR A 53 0.70 3.58 2.24
N SER A 54 2.01 3.42 2.09
CA SER A 54 2.92 3.20 3.24
C SER A 54 3.89 4.35 3.51
N GLU A 55 4.31 5.10 2.47
CA GLU A 55 5.41 6.05 2.58
C GLU A 55 4.98 7.50 2.36
N VAL A 56 4.05 7.74 1.42
CA VAL A 56 3.68 9.10 1.00
C VAL A 56 2.49 9.59 1.82
N GLY A 57 2.71 10.61 2.64
CA GLY A 57 1.68 11.24 3.47
C GLY A 57 0.65 12.04 2.67
N THR A 58 -0.46 12.41 3.32
CA THR A 58 -1.57 13.15 2.69
C THR A 58 -1.26 14.61 2.36
N ASP A 59 -0.07 15.07 2.73
CA ASP A 59 0.49 16.40 2.41
C ASP A 59 1.48 16.37 1.23
N VAL A 60 1.72 15.17 0.67
CA VAL A 60 2.66 14.95 -0.44
C VAL A 60 1.94 14.17 -1.55
N GLY A 61 2.37 14.36 -2.79
CA GLY A 61 1.87 13.57 -3.90
C GLY A 61 2.93 13.36 -4.98
N LEU A 62 2.65 12.42 -5.86
CA LEU A 62 3.51 12.02 -6.96
C LEU A 62 2.91 12.47 -8.29
N LEU A 63 3.72 13.13 -9.11
CA LEU A 63 3.43 13.33 -10.54
C LEU A 63 4.03 12.16 -11.31
N HIS A 64 3.18 11.38 -11.99
CA HIS A 64 3.59 10.12 -12.62
C HIS A 64 2.96 9.93 -14.00
N ASP A 65 3.49 9.00 -14.79
CA ASP A 65 2.85 8.52 -16.02
C ASP A 65 1.78 7.47 -15.67
N THR A 66 0.57 7.58 -16.24
CA THR A 66 -0.53 6.64 -15.92
C THR A 66 -0.36 5.26 -16.52
N ARG A 67 0.45 5.09 -17.56
CA ARG A 67 0.70 3.82 -18.21
C ARG A 67 1.95 3.11 -17.69
N ASN A 68 2.87 3.88 -17.10
CA ASN A 68 4.06 3.35 -16.47
C ASN A 68 4.23 4.00 -15.09
N LEU A 69 3.64 3.42 -14.07
CA LEU A 69 3.65 3.96 -12.71
C LEU A 69 5.07 4.06 -12.10
N GLY A 70 6.06 3.36 -12.69
CA GLY A 70 7.47 3.52 -12.31
C GLY A 70 8.08 4.86 -12.77
N VAL A 71 7.45 5.56 -13.73
CA VAL A 71 7.91 6.88 -14.20
C VAL A 71 7.28 7.95 -13.31
N ILE A 72 8.06 8.40 -12.32
CA ILE A 72 7.69 9.46 -11.37
C ILE A 72 8.47 10.72 -11.69
N TYR A 73 7.79 11.73 -12.24
CA TYR A 73 8.38 12.99 -12.63
C TYR A 73 8.79 13.84 -11.44
N GLU A 74 7.96 13.83 -10.38
CA GLU A 74 8.17 14.66 -9.20
C GLU A 74 7.44 14.11 -7.98
N THR A 75 8.07 14.26 -6.82
CA THR A 75 7.42 14.18 -5.51
C THR A 75 7.22 15.62 -5.02
N THR A 76 5.97 16.05 -4.85
CA THR A 76 5.67 17.45 -4.52
C THR A 76 4.86 17.55 -3.24
N LYS A 77 5.24 18.51 -2.38
CA LYS A 77 4.44 18.85 -1.21
C LYS A 77 3.22 19.65 -1.62
N ILE A 78 2.11 19.39 -0.95
CA ILE A 78 0.89 20.16 -1.06
C ILE A 78 0.85 21.11 0.13
N PRO A 79 0.86 22.42 -0.09
CA PRO A 79 0.73 23.37 1.01
C PRO A 79 -0.53 23.12 1.83
N THR A 80 -0.38 23.23 3.15
CA THR A 80 -1.49 23.05 4.09
C THR A 80 -2.56 24.13 3.88
N GLY A 81 -3.83 23.78 4.16
CA GLY A 81 -4.94 24.75 4.07
C GLY A 81 -5.43 25.06 2.66
N LEU A 82 -4.87 24.45 1.62
CA LEU A 82 -5.37 24.67 0.26
C LEU A 82 -6.78 24.08 0.07
N SER A 83 -7.70 24.91 -0.45
CA SER A 83 -8.99 24.42 -0.96
C SER A 83 -8.77 23.43 -2.13
N GLY A 84 -9.79 22.63 -2.44
CA GLY A 84 -9.76 21.69 -3.56
C GLY A 84 -9.35 22.36 -4.88
N ARG A 85 -9.92 23.52 -5.20
CA ARG A 85 -9.58 24.31 -6.40
C ARG A 85 -8.13 24.83 -6.39
N ALA A 86 -7.64 25.28 -5.23
CA ALA A 86 -6.27 25.78 -5.11
C ALA A 86 -5.25 24.63 -5.28
N ARG A 87 -5.54 23.46 -4.73
CA ARG A 87 -4.75 22.24 -4.91
C ARG A 87 -4.72 21.83 -6.39
N GLU A 88 -5.86 21.84 -7.05
CA GLU A 88 -5.95 21.52 -8.47
C GLU A 88 -5.14 22.50 -9.33
N ARG A 89 -5.18 23.80 -9.05
CA ARG A 89 -4.33 24.78 -9.72
C ARG A 89 -2.86 24.54 -9.48
N HIS A 90 -2.47 24.23 -8.22
CA HIS A 90 -1.07 23.94 -7.85
C HIS A 90 -0.53 22.74 -8.63
N THR A 91 -1.23 21.61 -8.57
CA THR A 91 -0.84 20.39 -9.29
C THR A 91 -0.95 20.54 -10.79
N GLY A 92 -1.92 21.34 -11.29
CA GLY A 92 -2.09 21.67 -12.70
C GLY A 92 -0.89 22.42 -13.28
N LYS A 93 -0.32 23.37 -12.53
CA LYS A 93 0.92 24.09 -12.94
C LYS A 93 2.08 23.10 -13.09
N ARG A 94 2.25 22.18 -12.13
CA ARG A 94 3.33 21.18 -12.17
C ARG A 94 3.13 20.19 -13.33
N LYS A 95 1.89 19.72 -13.59
CA LYS A 95 1.60 18.89 -14.77
C LYS A 95 1.93 19.59 -16.09
N LYS A 96 1.56 20.86 -16.24
CA LYS A 96 1.89 21.66 -17.43
C LYS A 96 3.40 21.80 -17.62
N HIS A 97 4.13 22.01 -16.55
CA HIS A 97 5.59 22.11 -16.58
C HIS A 97 6.23 20.83 -17.14
N TYR A 98 5.94 19.66 -16.55
CA TYR A 98 6.50 18.39 -17.03
C TYR A 98 6.01 18.00 -18.43
N LYS A 99 4.78 18.37 -18.79
CA LYS A 99 4.30 18.26 -20.16
C LYS A 99 5.19 19.03 -21.13
N ALA A 100 5.56 20.27 -20.80
CA ALA A 100 6.44 21.08 -21.65
C ALA A 100 7.85 20.46 -21.76
N VAL A 101 8.42 19.96 -20.66
CA VAL A 101 9.72 19.27 -20.67
C VAL A 101 9.67 18.04 -21.58
N LEU A 102 8.66 17.18 -21.45
CA LEU A 102 8.52 15.99 -22.29
C LEU A 102 8.32 16.33 -23.77
N LEU A 103 7.51 17.35 -24.08
CA LEU A 103 7.32 17.80 -25.48
C LEU A 103 8.60 18.39 -26.08
N LYS A 104 9.44 19.06 -25.29
CA LYS A 104 10.73 19.55 -25.73
C LYS A 104 11.71 18.40 -26.06
N LEU A 105 11.77 17.39 -25.17
CA LEU A 105 12.53 16.16 -25.40
C LEU A 105 12.02 15.37 -26.62
N ALA A 106 10.68 15.35 -26.81
CA ALA A 106 10.03 14.69 -27.94
C ALA A 106 10.31 15.35 -29.32
N LYS A 107 10.98 16.51 -29.35
CA LYS A 107 11.52 17.12 -30.59
C LYS A 107 12.85 16.50 -31.01
N GLY A 108 13.40 15.55 -30.27
CA GLY A 108 14.64 14.85 -30.60
C GLY A 108 15.89 15.40 -29.94
N LYS A 109 15.78 16.42 -29.08
CA LYS A 109 16.91 16.95 -28.35
C LYS A 109 17.47 15.91 -27.37
N ARG A 110 18.78 15.59 -27.51
CA ARG A 110 19.46 14.60 -26.65
C ARG A 110 20.78 15.13 -26.08
N THR A 111 21.26 16.29 -26.57
CA THR A 111 22.49 16.97 -26.14
C THR A 111 22.16 18.38 -25.64
N GLY A 112 23.01 18.97 -24.81
CA GLY A 112 22.80 20.30 -24.25
C GLY A 112 21.49 20.37 -23.41
N LEU A 113 21.15 19.30 -22.71
CA LEU A 113 19.98 19.21 -21.83
C LEU A 113 20.23 19.96 -20.52
N SER A 114 19.20 20.58 -19.97
CA SER A 114 19.25 21.04 -18.58
C SER A 114 19.31 19.86 -17.62
N ALA A 115 19.69 20.10 -16.36
CA ALA A 115 19.69 19.07 -15.33
C ALA A 115 18.31 18.39 -15.17
N GLU A 116 17.22 19.17 -15.28
CA GLU A 116 15.87 18.64 -15.22
C GLU A 116 15.52 17.80 -16.46
N GLU A 117 15.87 18.27 -17.66
CA GLU A 117 15.65 17.53 -18.90
C GLU A 117 16.41 16.19 -18.88
N THR A 118 17.65 16.19 -18.40
CA THR A 118 18.47 14.98 -18.23
C THR A 118 17.80 14.02 -17.25
N ARG A 119 17.38 14.51 -16.08
CA ARG A 119 16.70 13.71 -15.06
C ARG A 119 15.39 13.11 -15.59
N VAL A 120 14.58 13.91 -16.30
CA VAL A 120 13.31 13.42 -16.87
C VAL A 120 13.55 12.38 -17.95
N LEU A 121 14.56 12.58 -18.81
CA LEU A 121 14.91 11.61 -19.85
C LEU A 121 15.38 10.28 -19.25
N ALA A 122 16.15 10.31 -18.16
CA ALA A 122 16.66 9.15 -17.46
C ALA A 122 15.56 8.31 -16.75
N LEU A 123 14.31 8.80 -16.67
CA LEU A 123 13.16 8.00 -16.20
C LEU A 123 12.69 6.97 -17.24
N PHE A 124 13.17 7.07 -18.45
CA PHE A 124 12.82 6.18 -19.56
C PHE A 124 14.01 5.30 -19.94
N PRO A 125 13.78 4.15 -20.60
CA PRO A 125 14.86 3.33 -21.13
C PRO A 125 15.73 4.11 -22.11
N ASP A 126 17.01 3.73 -22.21
CA ASP A 126 17.93 4.28 -23.19
C ASP A 126 17.34 4.15 -24.61
N GLY A 127 17.56 5.15 -25.43
CA GLY A 127 17.02 5.17 -26.78
C GLY A 127 15.50 5.41 -26.88
N VAL A 128 14.83 5.86 -25.80
CA VAL A 128 13.39 6.13 -25.84
C VAL A 128 12.98 6.97 -27.05
N SER A 129 11.91 6.53 -27.74
CA SER A 129 11.43 7.18 -28.94
C SER A 129 10.79 8.54 -28.66
N ASN A 130 10.89 9.45 -29.63
CA ASN A 130 10.19 10.75 -29.57
C ASN A 130 8.66 10.58 -29.46
N LYS A 131 8.11 9.51 -30.06
CA LYS A 131 6.70 9.16 -29.97
C LYS A 131 6.31 8.83 -28.52
N THR A 132 7.08 7.98 -27.86
CA THR A 132 6.83 7.59 -26.45
C THR A 132 6.83 8.81 -25.54
N LEU A 133 7.82 9.72 -25.69
CA LEU A 133 7.90 10.95 -24.88
C LEU A 133 6.68 11.87 -25.11
N ARG A 134 6.23 11.98 -26.37
CA ARG A 134 5.03 12.77 -26.71
C ARG A 134 3.76 12.19 -26.10
N GLU A 135 3.61 10.88 -26.15
CA GLU A 135 2.48 10.19 -25.53
C GLU A 135 2.50 10.36 -24.02
N SER A 136 3.67 10.22 -23.39
CA SER A 136 3.84 10.41 -21.95
C SER A 136 3.45 11.82 -21.49
N ALA A 137 3.69 12.84 -22.33
CA ALA A 137 3.26 14.21 -22.05
C ALA A 137 1.73 14.34 -21.89
N GLY A 138 0.94 13.44 -22.49
CA GLY A 138 -0.52 13.37 -22.35
C GLY A 138 -1.00 12.54 -21.14
N ARG A 139 -0.10 11.77 -20.52
CA ARG A 139 -0.44 10.79 -19.48
C ARG A 139 -0.06 11.20 -18.06
N ILE A 140 0.40 12.44 -17.86
CA ILE A 140 0.81 12.92 -16.53
C ILE A 140 -0.40 13.03 -15.62
N ARG A 141 -0.34 12.34 -14.47
CA ARG A 141 -1.33 12.41 -13.40
C ARG A 141 -0.67 12.78 -12.08
N PHE A 142 -1.48 13.29 -11.18
CA PHE A 142 -1.08 13.56 -9.80
C PHE A 142 -1.82 12.58 -8.89
N GLN A 143 -1.06 11.84 -8.09
CA GLN A 143 -1.57 10.95 -7.07
C GLN A 143 -1.16 11.48 -5.69
N LEU A 144 -2.15 11.81 -4.86
CA LEU A 144 -1.91 12.21 -3.47
C LEU A 144 -1.58 10.98 -2.63
N GLY A 145 -0.64 11.11 -1.71
CA GLY A 145 -0.31 10.06 -0.75
C GLY A 145 -1.47 9.72 0.18
N GLN A 146 -1.47 8.52 0.69
CA GLN A 146 -2.53 7.97 1.55
C GLN A 146 -1.99 7.35 2.85
N ALA A 147 -0.68 7.41 3.11
CA ALA A 147 -0.05 6.69 4.22
C ALA A 147 -0.71 6.98 5.59
N ASN A 148 -1.05 8.24 5.86
CA ASN A 148 -1.71 8.62 7.12
C ASN A 148 -3.09 7.99 7.27
N LYS A 149 -3.89 8.01 6.18
CA LYS A 149 -5.24 7.41 6.16
C LYS A 149 -5.16 5.89 6.26
N PHE A 150 -4.22 5.29 5.53
CA PHE A 150 -4.02 3.85 5.55
C PHE A 150 -3.61 3.37 6.95
N ARG A 151 -2.67 4.05 7.61
CA ARG A 151 -2.30 3.76 9.01
C ARG A 151 -3.50 3.85 9.96
N ALA A 152 -4.30 4.91 9.83
CA ALA A 152 -5.53 5.04 10.62
C ALA A 152 -6.54 3.92 10.29
N GLY A 153 -6.59 3.48 9.03
CA GLY A 153 -7.38 2.33 8.59
C GLY A 153 -6.92 1.00 9.20
N ILE A 154 -5.60 0.79 9.33
CA ILE A 154 -5.05 -0.39 10.01
C ILE A 154 -5.52 -0.43 11.47
N ILE A 155 -5.47 0.71 12.18
CA ILE A 155 -5.95 0.77 13.57
C ILE A 155 -7.44 0.42 13.64
N ARG A 156 -8.28 1.03 12.78
CA ARG A 156 -9.72 0.75 12.76
C ARG A 156 -10.04 -0.69 12.39
N SER A 157 -9.24 -1.31 11.53
CA SER A 157 -9.49 -2.69 11.08
C SER A 157 -9.47 -3.70 12.22
N GLY A 158 -8.77 -3.39 13.34
CA GLY A 158 -8.76 -4.26 14.52
C GLY A 158 -10.16 -4.57 15.09
N ALA A 159 -11.12 -3.66 14.92
CA ALA A 159 -12.50 -3.86 15.38
C ALA A 159 -13.35 -4.76 14.45
N TYR A 160 -12.96 -4.92 13.18
CA TYR A 160 -13.80 -5.61 12.18
C TYR A 160 -13.13 -6.83 11.56
N LYS A 161 -11.81 -6.77 11.39
CA LYS A 161 -11.04 -7.77 10.65
C LYS A 161 -11.15 -9.18 11.24
N PRO A 162 -11.14 -9.40 12.56
CA PRO A 162 -11.30 -10.74 13.12
C PRO A 162 -12.59 -11.43 12.63
N GLN A 163 -13.74 -10.76 12.73
CA GLN A 163 -15.02 -11.30 12.29
C GLN A 163 -15.07 -11.49 10.77
N ILE A 164 -14.47 -10.58 9.99
CA ILE A 164 -14.38 -10.71 8.53
C ILE A 164 -13.58 -11.96 8.15
N LEU A 165 -12.46 -12.21 8.82
CA LEU A 165 -11.61 -13.37 8.55
C LEU A 165 -12.34 -14.68 8.91
N GLU A 166 -13.03 -14.72 10.05
CA GLU A 166 -13.84 -15.87 10.45
C GLU A 166 -14.91 -16.18 9.39
N ASN A 167 -15.71 -15.19 9.00
CA ASN A 167 -16.75 -15.35 7.98
C ASN A 167 -16.16 -15.84 6.64
N LEU A 168 -15.02 -15.27 6.19
CA LEU A 168 -14.36 -15.70 4.96
C LEU A 168 -13.90 -17.16 5.05
N GLN A 169 -13.33 -17.55 6.17
CA GLN A 169 -12.87 -18.91 6.43
C GLN A 169 -14.02 -19.92 6.42
N GLU A 170 -15.14 -19.60 7.11
CA GLU A 170 -16.34 -20.44 7.13
C GLU A 170 -16.96 -20.61 5.75
N MET A 171 -16.88 -19.58 4.90
CA MET A 171 -17.37 -19.62 3.52
C MET A 171 -16.38 -20.23 2.52
N GLY A 172 -15.18 -20.62 2.96
CA GLY A 172 -14.14 -21.13 2.07
C GLY A 172 -13.62 -20.09 1.07
N LEU A 173 -13.67 -18.80 1.42
CA LEU A 173 -13.23 -17.70 0.58
C LEU A 173 -11.79 -17.27 0.89
N PRO A 174 -11.05 -16.73 -0.10
CA PRO A 174 -9.69 -16.23 0.12
C PRO A 174 -9.64 -15.16 1.20
N LEU A 175 -8.76 -15.33 2.18
CA LEU A 175 -8.64 -14.42 3.33
C LEU A 175 -8.09 -13.04 2.93
N GLU A 176 -7.42 -12.94 1.79
CA GLU A 176 -6.92 -11.70 1.20
C GLU A 176 -8.04 -10.69 0.92
N ILE A 177 -9.29 -11.16 0.72
CA ILE A 177 -10.48 -10.31 0.56
C ILE A 177 -10.64 -9.36 1.75
N ALA A 178 -10.24 -9.76 2.98
CA ALA A 178 -10.25 -8.90 4.16
C ALA A 178 -9.38 -7.64 4.03
N HIS A 179 -8.54 -7.54 3.00
CA HIS A 179 -7.73 -6.35 2.75
C HIS A 179 -8.45 -5.28 1.90
N LEU A 180 -9.51 -5.64 1.16
CA LEU A 180 -10.24 -4.69 0.29
C LEU A 180 -10.75 -3.45 1.05
N PRO A 181 -11.33 -3.54 2.26
CA PRO A 181 -11.81 -2.36 2.98
C PRO A 181 -10.72 -1.32 3.30
N HIS A 182 -9.44 -1.70 3.30
CA HIS A 182 -8.35 -0.72 3.45
C HIS A 182 -8.31 0.26 2.27
N VAL A 183 -8.57 -0.22 1.06
CA VAL A 183 -8.55 0.59 -0.17
C VAL A 183 -9.88 1.28 -0.37
N GLU A 184 -11.00 0.60 -0.14
CA GLU A 184 -12.34 1.07 -0.39
C GLU A 184 -12.78 2.19 0.57
N SER A 185 -12.61 1.99 1.88
CA SER A 185 -13.09 2.91 2.91
C SER A 185 -12.06 3.29 3.97
N SER A 186 -10.85 2.75 3.90
CA SER A 186 -9.90 2.75 5.02
C SER A 186 -10.53 2.22 6.31
N TYR A 187 -11.35 1.17 6.22
CA TYR A 187 -12.13 0.60 7.33
C TYR A 187 -13.02 1.63 8.06
N THR A 188 -13.68 2.52 7.32
CA THR A 188 -14.61 3.49 7.87
C THR A 188 -16.05 3.05 7.54
N PRO A 189 -16.85 2.58 8.52
CA PRO A 189 -18.15 1.97 8.24
C PRO A 189 -19.19 2.95 7.73
N ASN A 190 -19.14 4.21 8.15
CA ASN A 190 -20.15 5.22 7.84
C ASN A 190 -19.72 6.18 6.72
N VAL A 191 -18.90 5.71 5.77
CA VAL A 191 -18.45 6.55 4.66
C VAL A 191 -19.32 6.35 3.43
N TYR A 192 -19.66 7.48 2.79
CA TYR A 192 -20.37 7.53 1.51
C TYR A 192 -19.50 8.19 0.46
N SER A 193 -19.44 7.59 -0.72
CA SER A 193 -18.76 8.17 -1.87
C SER A 193 -19.69 9.17 -2.61
N ARG A 194 -19.09 9.98 -3.48
CA ARG A 194 -19.86 10.91 -4.34
C ARG A 194 -20.81 10.19 -5.30
N VAL A 195 -20.59 8.92 -5.58
CA VAL A 195 -21.40 8.10 -6.49
C VAL A 195 -22.35 7.16 -5.73
N GLY A 196 -22.51 7.36 -4.40
CA GLY A 196 -23.46 6.62 -3.60
C GLY A 196 -22.99 5.22 -3.17
N ALA A 197 -21.69 4.95 -3.23
CA ALA A 197 -21.14 3.74 -2.60
C ALA A 197 -20.98 3.97 -1.10
N ALA A 198 -21.30 2.97 -0.28
CA ALA A 198 -21.42 3.07 1.17
C ALA A 198 -20.71 1.94 1.92
N GLY A 199 -20.35 2.21 3.17
CA GLY A 199 -19.88 1.24 4.14
C GLY A 199 -18.44 0.79 3.94
N LEU A 200 -18.04 -0.26 4.66
CA LEU A 200 -16.68 -0.81 4.61
C LEU A 200 -16.27 -1.23 3.20
N TRP A 201 -17.19 -1.84 2.47
CA TRP A 201 -16.97 -2.46 1.17
C TRP A 201 -17.32 -1.55 -0.02
N GLN A 202 -17.83 -0.36 0.25
CA GLN A 202 -18.24 0.62 -0.78
C GLN A 202 -19.18 0.03 -1.85
N PHE A 203 -20.19 -0.73 -1.43
CA PHE A 203 -21.23 -1.17 -2.34
C PHE A 203 -22.14 -0.01 -2.73
N THR A 204 -22.48 0.05 -4.02
CA THR A 204 -23.56 0.94 -4.47
C THR A 204 -24.90 0.39 -4.04
N ARG A 205 -25.93 1.25 -3.92
CA ARG A 205 -27.27 0.81 -3.52
C ARG A 205 -27.84 -0.27 -4.46
N SER A 206 -27.56 -0.17 -5.76
CA SER A 206 -27.98 -1.18 -6.74
C SER A 206 -27.30 -2.54 -6.52
N THR A 207 -26.01 -2.52 -6.23
CA THR A 207 -25.27 -3.75 -5.89
C THR A 207 -25.76 -4.33 -4.58
N GLY A 208 -25.93 -3.48 -3.54
CA GLY A 208 -26.45 -3.90 -2.24
C GLY A 208 -27.79 -4.60 -2.36
N ARG A 209 -28.77 -3.99 -3.04
CA ARG A 209 -30.13 -4.56 -3.23
C ARG A 209 -30.14 -5.91 -3.94
N ARG A 210 -29.12 -6.22 -4.76
CA ARG A 210 -29.04 -7.49 -5.46
C ARG A 210 -28.58 -8.64 -4.55
N PHE A 211 -27.76 -8.35 -3.55
CA PHE A 211 -27.08 -9.38 -2.76
C PHE A 211 -27.38 -9.28 -1.26
N MET A 212 -27.94 -8.17 -0.80
CA MET A 212 -28.22 -7.89 0.60
C MET A 212 -29.59 -7.26 0.76
N ARG A 213 -30.12 -7.35 1.97
CA ARG A 213 -31.30 -6.57 2.34
C ARG A 213 -30.87 -5.11 2.56
N VAL A 214 -31.40 -4.21 1.74
CA VAL A 214 -31.16 -2.76 1.83
C VAL A 214 -32.50 -2.08 2.01
N ASP A 215 -32.82 -1.68 3.22
CA ASP A 215 -34.01 -0.94 3.59
C ASP A 215 -33.67 0.14 4.64
N HIS A 216 -34.64 0.89 5.11
CA HIS A 216 -34.44 1.96 6.10
C HIS A 216 -34.16 1.47 7.54
N VAL A 217 -34.15 0.17 7.77
CA VAL A 217 -33.82 -0.44 9.05
C VAL A 217 -32.40 -1.04 9.02
N VAL A 218 -32.02 -1.58 7.84
CA VAL A 218 -30.71 -2.22 7.61
C VAL A 218 -30.14 -1.64 6.33
N ASP A 219 -29.35 -0.58 6.46
CA ASP A 219 -28.67 0.07 5.32
C ASP A 219 -27.15 0.07 5.51
#